data_8ffe06ded62d88859eb98925abfe91cf
#
_entry.id   8ffe06ded62d88859eb98925abfe91cf
#
_cell.length_a   1.000
_cell.length_b   1.000
_cell.length_c   1.000
_cell.angle_alpha   90.00
_cell.angle_beta   90.00
_cell.angle_gamma   90.00
#
_symmetry.space_group_name_H-M   'P 1'
#
loop_
_entity.id
_entity.type
_entity.pdbx_description
1 polymer ?
#
loop_
_entity_poly.entity_id
_entity_poly.type
_entity_poly.pdbx_seq_one_letter_code
_entity_poly.pdbx_strand_id
1 'polypeptide(L)'
;MYDRNQWIEQLKSRELLIFGAGNIAEEVAYCLQRKPYELKIHGFMVSKKEGNRKEIFGRPVIDIAEGRREHPDACILLAVMEKYQDEILDTLAENGFHSVIPLTFESDLWSELRGNYYRECRLSQGKPYLTLEEELNAVDGTEKKSGALTVYMAKCHVDRPLPEEEVGEIWETPIQVGAALTDQCIAEVCDNTGDHISEKNKEYCELTALYWIWKNGRADYEGLCHYRRHFVLDEEQREKLLSSDIDVILTIPVFNYPDVRTAYCRDHEAADWEVMLEAIRELQPEYWNAADELQRGQFYYGYNMLIARKEILDDYCAWLFPILAYCEKKCGKKSDVYQNRYIGFLAERLG
;
A
#
# COMPACT_ATOMS: atom_id res chain seq x y z
N MET A 1 -5.31 -20.93 -6.12
CA MET A 1 -4.35 -19.99 -6.69
C MET A 1 -4.75 -19.80 -8.15
N TYR A 2 -5.33 -18.65 -8.50
CA TYR A 2 -5.66 -18.35 -9.91
C TYR A 2 -4.34 -18.13 -10.66
N ASP A 3 -4.21 -18.75 -11.84
CA ASP A 3 -3.08 -18.55 -12.74
C ASP A 3 -3.02 -17.07 -13.15
N ARG A 4 -1.87 -16.41 -12.96
CA ARG A 4 -1.63 -14.97 -13.16
C ARG A 4 -2.11 -14.41 -14.51
N ASN A 5 -2.23 -15.25 -15.54
CA ASN A 5 -2.73 -14.85 -16.86
C ASN A 5 -4.22 -15.09 -17.07
N GLN A 6 -4.85 -15.88 -16.22
CA GLN A 6 -6.21 -16.39 -16.46
C GLN A 6 -7.29 -15.30 -16.25
N TRP A 7 -7.09 -14.38 -15.30
CA TRP A 7 -8.07 -13.33 -15.01
C TRP A 7 -8.12 -12.25 -16.07
N ILE A 8 -6.97 -11.84 -16.65
CA ILE A 8 -6.97 -10.81 -17.71
C ILE A 8 -7.64 -11.31 -18.99
N GLU A 9 -7.43 -12.59 -19.33
CA GLU A 9 -8.11 -13.21 -20.46
C GLU A 9 -9.62 -13.34 -20.20
N GLN A 10 -10.02 -13.61 -18.95
CA GLN A 10 -11.43 -13.64 -18.57
C GLN A 10 -12.08 -12.25 -18.72
N LEU A 11 -11.38 -11.16 -18.28
CA LEU A 11 -11.86 -9.79 -18.44
C LEU A 11 -11.95 -9.37 -19.91
N LYS A 12 -11.09 -9.90 -20.79
CA LYS A 12 -11.08 -9.62 -22.23
C LYS A 12 -12.12 -10.42 -23.00
N SER A 13 -12.50 -11.58 -22.51
CA SER A 13 -13.34 -12.54 -23.25
C SER A 13 -14.81 -12.16 -23.34
N ARG A 14 -15.28 -11.20 -22.51
CA ARG A 14 -16.68 -10.81 -22.37
C ARG A 14 -16.83 -9.29 -22.24
N GLU A 15 -18.07 -8.80 -22.27
CA GLU A 15 -18.36 -7.43 -21.85
C GLU A 15 -17.98 -7.29 -20.38
N LEU A 16 -17.23 -6.24 -20.04
CA LEU A 16 -16.77 -5.96 -18.69
C LEU A 16 -17.64 -4.89 -18.04
N LEU A 17 -18.23 -5.25 -16.90
CA LEU A 17 -18.87 -4.33 -15.97
C LEU A 17 -18.07 -4.28 -14.67
N ILE A 18 -17.98 -3.11 -14.05
CA ILE A 18 -17.40 -2.97 -12.72
C ILE A 18 -18.53 -2.81 -11.71
N PHE A 19 -18.60 -3.68 -10.72
CA PHE A 19 -19.55 -3.52 -9.63
C PHE A 19 -18.97 -2.61 -8.56
N GLY A 20 -19.64 -1.48 -8.34
CA GLY A 20 -19.24 -0.37 -7.48
C GLY A 20 -19.30 0.96 -8.22
N ALA A 21 -19.53 2.05 -7.51
CA ALA A 21 -19.51 3.42 -8.05
C ALA A 21 -18.72 4.38 -7.15
N GLY A 22 -17.93 3.84 -6.23
CA GLY A 22 -17.04 4.56 -5.34
C GLY A 22 -15.61 4.67 -5.88
N ASN A 23 -14.70 5.16 -5.02
CA ASN A 23 -13.31 5.42 -5.38
C ASN A 23 -12.56 4.16 -5.86
N ILE A 24 -12.80 3.01 -5.21
CA ILE A 24 -12.15 1.75 -5.62
C ILE A 24 -12.50 1.41 -7.08
N ALA A 25 -13.80 1.48 -7.42
CA ALA A 25 -14.25 1.20 -8.78
C ALA A 25 -13.67 2.21 -9.80
N GLU A 26 -13.55 3.47 -9.41
CA GLU A 26 -12.96 4.53 -10.23
C GLU A 26 -11.46 4.31 -10.46
N GLU A 27 -10.70 3.97 -9.43
CA GLU A 27 -9.27 3.67 -9.50
C GLU A 27 -9.00 2.43 -10.37
N VAL A 28 -9.75 1.36 -10.15
CA VAL A 28 -9.66 0.12 -10.94
C VAL A 28 -9.98 0.40 -12.40
N ALA A 29 -11.08 1.10 -12.67
CA ALA A 29 -11.47 1.47 -14.04
C ALA A 29 -10.40 2.32 -14.72
N TYR A 30 -9.81 3.26 -14.00
CA TYR A 30 -8.77 4.13 -14.52
C TYR A 30 -7.54 3.33 -14.98
N CYS A 31 -7.08 2.36 -14.20
CA CYS A 31 -5.97 1.48 -14.55
C CYS A 31 -6.32 0.58 -15.75
N LEU A 32 -7.49 -0.07 -15.73
CA LEU A 32 -7.88 -1.04 -16.75
C LEU A 32 -8.10 -0.43 -18.15
N GLN A 33 -8.52 0.84 -18.23
CA GLN A 33 -8.71 1.54 -19.50
C GLN A 33 -7.40 2.00 -20.16
N ARG A 34 -6.27 1.86 -19.48
CA ARG A 34 -4.95 2.32 -19.94
C ARG A 34 -3.99 1.15 -20.14
N LYS A 35 -2.85 1.44 -20.78
CA LYS A 35 -1.77 0.46 -20.89
C LYS A 35 -1.34 -0.03 -19.50
N PRO A 36 -1.00 -1.32 -19.38
CA PRO A 36 -0.90 -2.32 -20.46
C PRO A 36 -2.23 -3.00 -20.82
N TYR A 37 -3.35 -2.63 -20.21
CA TYR A 37 -4.62 -3.38 -20.31
C TYR A 37 -5.50 -2.93 -21.47
N GLU A 38 -5.75 -1.62 -21.60
CA GLU A 38 -6.58 -0.99 -22.63
C GLU A 38 -7.97 -1.65 -22.76
N LEU A 39 -8.57 -2.05 -21.62
CA LEU A 39 -9.86 -2.73 -21.60
C LEU A 39 -11.01 -1.77 -21.79
N LYS A 40 -12.01 -2.20 -22.54
CA LYS A 40 -13.27 -1.49 -22.68
C LYS A 40 -14.21 -1.83 -21.53
N ILE A 41 -14.47 -0.86 -20.65
CA ILE A 41 -15.50 -0.96 -19.61
C ILE A 41 -16.84 -0.53 -20.23
N HIS A 42 -17.88 -1.37 -20.08
CA HIS A 42 -19.21 -1.14 -20.68
C HIS A 42 -20.11 -0.33 -19.75
N GLY A 43 -19.92 -0.45 -18.43
CA GLY A 43 -20.67 0.29 -17.43
C GLY A 43 -20.22 -0.02 -16.02
N PHE A 44 -20.81 0.68 -15.07
CA PHE A 44 -20.67 0.42 -13.65
C PHE A 44 -22.01 -0.07 -13.11
N MET A 45 -21.97 -1.07 -12.24
CA MET A 45 -23.16 -1.66 -11.67
C MET A 45 -23.23 -1.45 -10.17
N VAL A 46 -24.40 -1.21 -9.64
CA VAL A 46 -24.65 -1.00 -8.21
C VAL A 46 -25.92 -1.75 -7.78
N SER A 47 -26.04 -2.03 -6.50
CA SER A 47 -27.29 -2.62 -5.95
C SER A 47 -28.48 -1.68 -6.11
N LYS A 48 -28.27 -0.36 -5.92
CA LYS A 48 -29.28 0.69 -6.06
C LYS A 48 -28.65 1.94 -6.67
N LYS A 49 -29.36 2.58 -7.59
CA LYS A 49 -28.87 3.82 -8.26
C LYS A 49 -28.97 5.07 -7.38
N GLU A 50 -29.88 5.07 -6.42
CA GLU A 50 -30.09 6.20 -5.52
C GLU A 50 -28.83 6.47 -4.69
N GLY A 51 -28.40 7.74 -4.65
CA GLY A 51 -27.21 8.18 -3.94
C GLY A 51 -25.89 7.94 -4.69
N ASN A 52 -25.90 7.22 -5.82
CA ASN A 52 -24.73 7.01 -6.66
C ASN A 52 -24.62 8.02 -7.80
N ARG A 53 -23.41 8.15 -8.37
CA ARG A 53 -23.16 8.92 -9.60
C ARG A 53 -23.95 8.31 -10.74
N LYS A 54 -24.33 9.12 -11.73
CA LYS A 54 -25.03 8.63 -12.93
C LYS A 54 -24.09 8.00 -13.95
N GLU A 55 -22.84 8.45 -13.94
CA GLU A 55 -21.79 7.98 -14.85
C GLU A 55 -20.40 8.09 -14.20
N ILE A 56 -19.47 7.27 -14.67
CA ILE A 56 -18.04 7.32 -14.33
C ILE A 56 -17.27 7.17 -15.65
N PHE A 57 -16.36 8.09 -15.96
CA PHE A 57 -15.61 8.13 -17.22
C PHE A 57 -16.50 8.04 -18.47
N GLY A 58 -17.69 8.69 -18.45
CA GLY A 58 -18.66 8.66 -19.55
C GLY A 58 -19.34 7.29 -19.74
N ARG A 59 -19.26 6.39 -18.76
CA ARG A 59 -19.96 5.11 -18.75
C ARG A 59 -21.09 5.14 -17.73
N PRO A 60 -22.28 4.57 -18.08
CA PRO A 60 -23.44 4.65 -17.21
C PRO A 60 -23.24 3.85 -15.92
N VAL A 61 -23.87 4.32 -14.83
CA VAL A 61 -24.08 3.54 -13.60
C VAL A 61 -25.50 2.97 -13.65
N ILE A 62 -25.60 1.66 -13.72
CA ILE A 62 -26.82 0.88 -13.87
C ILE A 62 -27.08 0.04 -12.60
N ASP A 63 -28.32 -0.39 -12.39
CA ASP A 63 -28.62 -1.35 -11.34
C ASP A 63 -28.49 -2.81 -11.87
N ILE A 64 -28.60 -3.77 -10.93
CA ILE A 64 -28.47 -5.20 -11.25
C ILE A 64 -29.48 -5.64 -12.29
N ALA A 65 -30.74 -5.14 -12.21
CA ALA A 65 -31.82 -5.53 -13.14
C ALA A 65 -31.57 -4.98 -14.55
N GLU A 66 -31.09 -3.74 -14.67
CA GLU A 66 -30.64 -3.16 -15.93
C GLU A 66 -29.44 -3.94 -16.49
N GLY A 67 -28.43 -4.22 -15.64
CA GLY A 67 -27.26 -5.01 -16.01
C GLY A 67 -27.64 -6.38 -16.57
N ARG A 68 -28.56 -7.08 -15.90
CA ARG A 68 -29.04 -8.38 -16.37
C ARG A 68 -29.76 -8.31 -17.69
N ARG A 69 -30.53 -7.26 -17.95
CA ARG A 69 -31.25 -7.04 -19.21
C ARG A 69 -30.33 -6.68 -20.37
N GLU A 70 -29.35 -5.79 -20.13
CA GLU A 70 -28.53 -5.18 -21.18
C GLU A 70 -27.22 -5.92 -21.42
N HIS A 71 -26.66 -6.57 -20.37
CA HIS A 71 -25.38 -7.26 -20.37
C HIS A 71 -25.46 -8.65 -19.71
N PRO A 72 -26.32 -9.57 -20.19
CA PRO A 72 -26.62 -10.83 -19.52
C PRO A 72 -25.42 -11.76 -19.32
N ASP A 73 -24.43 -11.68 -20.20
CA ASP A 73 -23.24 -12.54 -20.21
C ASP A 73 -21.96 -11.79 -19.77
N ALA A 74 -22.10 -10.61 -19.18
CA ALA A 74 -20.96 -9.80 -18.77
C ALA A 74 -20.10 -10.51 -17.71
N CYS A 75 -18.80 -10.21 -17.76
CA CYS A 75 -17.91 -10.44 -16.63
C CYS A 75 -18.02 -9.26 -15.68
N ILE A 76 -18.24 -9.54 -14.40
CA ILE A 76 -18.36 -8.54 -13.35
C ILE A 76 -17.05 -8.50 -12.57
N LEU A 77 -16.37 -7.35 -12.55
CA LEU A 77 -15.27 -7.09 -11.63
C LEU A 77 -15.84 -6.40 -10.39
N LEU A 78 -15.83 -7.10 -9.25
CA LEU A 78 -16.42 -6.61 -8.02
C LEU A 78 -15.43 -5.72 -7.26
N ALA A 79 -15.54 -4.40 -7.42
CA ALA A 79 -14.63 -3.39 -6.90
C ALA A 79 -15.28 -2.59 -5.75
N VAL A 80 -15.53 -3.25 -4.64
CA VAL A 80 -16.09 -2.69 -3.41
C VAL A 80 -15.31 -3.14 -2.18
N MET A 81 -15.55 -2.52 -1.03
CA MET A 81 -14.91 -2.93 0.23
C MET A 81 -15.26 -4.38 0.56
N GLU A 82 -14.28 -5.14 1.01
CA GLU A 82 -14.35 -6.57 1.32
C GLU A 82 -15.57 -6.96 2.16
N LYS A 83 -15.85 -6.20 3.21
CA LYS A 83 -17.00 -6.45 4.12
C LYS A 83 -18.37 -6.50 3.46
N TYR A 84 -18.50 -6.04 2.22
CA TYR A 84 -19.74 -6.07 1.44
C TYR A 84 -19.75 -7.13 0.34
N GLN A 85 -18.62 -7.80 0.10
CA GLN A 85 -18.46 -8.65 -1.08
C GLN A 85 -19.32 -9.90 -1.02
N ASP A 86 -19.40 -10.59 0.11
CA ASP A 86 -20.16 -11.83 0.25
C ASP A 86 -21.65 -11.62 -0.07
N GLU A 87 -22.28 -10.59 0.53
CA GLU A 87 -23.69 -10.26 0.26
C GLU A 87 -23.93 -9.91 -1.22
N ILE A 88 -22.98 -9.22 -1.84
CA ILE A 88 -23.08 -8.82 -3.25
C ILE A 88 -22.87 -10.04 -4.18
N LEU A 89 -21.95 -10.93 -3.86
CA LEU A 89 -21.71 -12.16 -4.62
C LEU A 89 -22.97 -13.04 -4.65
N ASP A 90 -23.61 -13.22 -3.50
CA ASP A 90 -24.89 -13.96 -3.40
C ASP A 90 -25.97 -13.28 -4.25
N THR A 91 -26.11 -11.97 -4.13
CA THR A 91 -27.08 -11.19 -4.90
C THR A 91 -26.83 -11.32 -6.42
N LEU A 92 -25.58 -11.24 -6.86
CA LEU A 92 -25.22 -11.39 -8.28
C LEU A 92 -25.53 -12.80 -8.80
N ALA A 93 -25.23 -13.83 -8.00
CA ALA A 93 -25.52 -15.23 -8.34
C ALA A 93 -27.04 -15.47 -8.48
N GLU A 94 -27.86 -14.95 -7.55
CA GLU A 94 -29.32 -15.02 -7.61
C GLU A 94 -29.91 -14.32 -8.85
N ASN A 95 -29.25 -13.27 -9.34
CA ASN A 95 -29.62 -12.56 -10.56
C ASN A 95 -28.98 -13.15 -11.83
N GLY A 96 -28.32 -14.31 -11.72
CA GLY A 96 -27.80 -15.09 -12.86
C GLY A 96 -26.46 -14.62 -13.40
N PHE A 97 -25.70 -13.82 -12.66
CA PHE A 97 -24.32 -13.48 -12.99
C PHE A 97 -23.37 -14.54 -12.37
N HIS A 98 -22.70 -15.30 -13.21
CA HIS A 98 -21.81 -16.38 -12.78
C HIS A 98 -20.33 -16.11 -13.08
N SER A 99 -20.05 -15.08 -13.89
CA SER A 99 -18.68 -14.64 -14.19
C SER A 99 -18.36 -13.40 -13.35
N VAL A 100 -18.02 -13.61 -12.08
CA VAL A 100 -17.69 -12.54 -11.13
C VAL A 100 -16.28 -12.74 -10.63
N ILE A 101 -15.47 -11.67 -10.67
CA ILE A 101 -14.11 -11.64 -10.14
C ILE A 101 -14.11 -10.68 -8.96
N PRO A 102 -13.96 -11.16 -7.72
CA PRO A 102 -13.82 -10.28 -6.56
C PRO A 102 -12.44 -9.62 -6.56
N LEU A 103 -12.42 -8.31 -6.30
CA LEU A 103 -11.21 -7.54 -6.14
C LEU A 103 -11.28 -6.82 -4.79
N THR A 104 -10.36 -7.17 -3.88
CA THR A 104 -10.19 -6.44 -2.63
C THR A 104 -9.03 -5.46 -2.75
N PHE A 105 -9.01 -4.44 -1.90
CA PHE A 105 -7.91 -3.49 -1.87
C PHE A 105 -6.56 -4.14 -1.51
N GLU A 106 -6.59 -5.24 -0.77
CA GLU A 106 -5.40 -6.00 -0.34
C GLU A 106 -5.12 -7.24 -1.19
N SER A 107 -5.93 -7.50 -2.24
CA SER A 107 -5.75 -8.69 -3.07
C SER A 107 -4.52 -8.62 -3.97
N ASP A 108 -3.93 -9.78 -4.23
CA ASP A 108 -2.85 -9.92 -5.21
C ASP A 108 -3.24 -9.36 -6.58
N LEU A 109 -4.49 -9.58 -6.97
CA LEU A 109 -5.04 -9.06 -8.24
C LEU A 109 -4.93 -7.53 -8.32
N TRP A 110 -5.34 -6.80 -7.27
CA TRP A 110 -5.22 -5.34 -7.28
C TRP A 110 -3.76 -4.89 -7.24
N SER A 111 -2.93 -5.58 -6.47
CA SER A 111 -1.49 -5.30 -6.42
C SER A 111 -0.83 -5.49 -7.78
N GLU A 112 -1.19 -6.55 -8.51
CA GLU A 112 -0.69 -6.80 -9.86
C GLU A 112 -1.19 -5.75 -10.86
N LEU A 113 -2.49 -5.43 -10.84
CA LEU A 113 -3.08 -4.42 -11.72
C LEU A 113 -2.38 -3.05 -11.61
N ARG A 114 -2.28 -2.54 -10.39
CA ARG A 114 -1.67 -1.23 -10.13
C ARG A 114 -0.15 -1.25 -10.37
N GLY A 115 0.52 -2.37 -10.06
CA GLY A 115 1.96 -2.53 -10.29
C GLY A 115 2.31 -2.51 -11.77
N ASN A 116 1.57 -3.23 -12.61
CA ASN A 116 1.76 -3.22 -14.05
C ASN A 116 1.43 -1.84 -14.66
N TYR A 117 0.38 -1.17 -14.17
CA TYR A 117 0.07 0.19 -14.59
C TYR A 117 1.19 1.17 -14.19
N TYR A 118 1.73 1.08 -12.98
CA TYR A 118 2.87 1.87 -12.53
C TYR A 118 4.10 1.65 -13.39
N ARG A 119 4.41 0.38 -13.72
CA ARG A 119 5.51 0.02 -14.63
C ARG A 119 5.37 0.75 -15.97
N GLU A 120 4.19 0.71 -16.60
CA GLU A 120 3.93 1.43 -17.85
C GLU A 120 4.12 2.95 -17.72
N CYS A 121 3.64 3.54 -16.61
CA CYS A 121 3.86 4.96 -16.33
C CYS A 121 5.33 5.31 -16.25
N ARG A 122 6.15 4.49 -15.57
CA ARG A 122 7.60 4.68 -15.44
C ARG A 122 8.30 4.56 -16.79
N LEU A 123 8.03 3.50 -17.53
CA LEU A 123 8.61 3.25 -18.86
C LEU A 123 8.25 4.35 -19.85
N SER A 124 7.01 4.87 -19.84
CA SER A 124 6.59 5.97 -20.69
C SER A 124 7.32 7.29 -20.40
N GLN A 125 7.84 7.45 -19.19
CA GLN A 125 8.67 8.58 -18.76
C GLN A 125 10.17 8.35 -19.00
N GLY A 126 10.55 7.20 -19.59
CA GLY A 126 11.95 6.80 -19.76
C GLY A 126 12.65 6.48 -18.43
N LYS A 127 11.88 6.20 -17.36
CA LYS A 127 12.41 5.81 -16.06
C LYS A 127 12.43 4.29 -15.93
N PRO A 128 13.50 3.67 -15.41
CA PRO A 128 13.53 2.23 -15.20
C PRO A 128 12.51 1.82 -14.13
N TYR A 129 12.03 0.60 -14.26
CA TYR A 129 11.26 -0.09 -13.22
C TYR A 129 11.65 -1.56 -13.27
N LEU A 130 12.23 -2.03 -12.21
CA LEU A 130 12.63 -3.42 -12.02
C LEU A 130 11.93 -3.97 -10.79
N THR A 131 11.46 -5.20 -10.90
CA THR A 131 10.93 -5.93 -9.75
C THR A 131 12.07 -6.55 -8.96
N LEU A 132 11.84 -6.82 -7.68
CA LEU A 132 12.82 -7.51 -6.85
C LEU A 132 13.23 -8.86 -7.47
N GLU A 133 12.27 -9.60 -8.03
CA GLU A 133 12.53 -10.88 -8.70
C GLU A 133 13.46 -10.71 -9.91
N GLU A 134 13.23 -9.69 -10.76
CA GLU A 134 14.09 -9.40 -11.91
C GLU A 134 15.51 -9.07 -11.47
N GLU A 135 15.68 -8.25 -10.42
CA GLU A 135 17.00 -7.88 -9.88
C GLU A 135 17.71 -9.08 -9.23
N LEU A 136 17.02 -9.86 -8.38
CA LEU A 136 17.63 -11.01 -7.71
C LEU A 136 17.99 -12.13 -8.71
N ASN A 137 17.25 -12.28 -9.81
CA ASN A 137 17.59 -13.22 -10.88
C ASN A 137 18.84 -12.79 -11.69
N ALA A 138 19.18 -11.50 -11.68
CA ALA A 138 20.38 -10.98 -12.32
C ALA A 138 21.63 -11.10 -11.44
N VAL A 139 21.49 -11.40 -10.15
CA VAL A 139 22.61 -11.59 -9.23
C VAL A 139 23.32 -12.90 -9.55
N ASP A 140 24.59 -12.82 -9.96
CA ASP A 140 25.45 -13.99 -10.14
C ASP A 140 25.88 -14.49 -8.75
N GLY A 141 25.32 -15.63 -8.32
CA GLY A 141 25.53 -16.21 -6.99
C GLY A 141 26.97 -16.69 -6.67
N THR A 142 27.96 -16.28 -7.45
CA THR A 142 29.36 -16.72 -7.29
C THR A 142 30.10 -16.05 -6.14
N GLU A 143 29.69 -14.86 -5.72
CA GLU A 143 30.27 -14.14 -4.57
C GLU A 143 29.27 -14.04 -3.41
N LYS A 144 29.37 -14.94 -2.43
CA LYS A 144 28.63 -14.77 -1.16
C LYS A 144 29.29 -13.67 -0.34
N LYS A 145 28.68 -12.50 -0.28
CA LYS A 145 29.06 -11.48 0.71
C LYS A 145 28.52 -11.92 2.08
N SER A 146 29.38 -11.90 3.10
CA SER A 146 28.91 -12.08 4.48
C SER A 146 28.24 -10.81 4.93
N GLY A 147 26.97 -10.89 5.35
CA GLY A 147 26.21 -9.77 5.86
C GLY A 147 25.03 -10.24 6.68
N ALA A 148 24.39 -9.33 7.39
CA ALA A 148 23.20 -9.58 8.17
C ALA A 148 22.00 -8.82 7.59
N LEU A 149 20.88 -9.52 7.47
CA LEU A 149 19.57 -8.96 7.11
C LEU A 149 18.64 -9.14 8.30
N THR A 150 18.07 -8.05 8.79
CA THR A 150 17.04 -8.09 9.83
C THR A 150 15.85 -7.25 9.39
N VAL A 151 14.69 -7.89 9.26
CA VAL A 151 13.42 -7.21 9.03
C VAL A 151 12.56 -7.35 10.28
N TYR A 152 12.11 -6.22 10.80
CA TYR A 152 11.27 -6.20 11.99
C TYR A 152 9.80 -6.15 11.58
N MET A 153 9.00 -7.02 12.21
CA MET A 153 7.56 -7.06 12.03
C MET A 153 6.87 -6.31 13.18
N ALA A 154 6.37 -5.12 12.87
CA ALA A 154 5.67 -4.29 13.84
C ALA A 154 4.34 -4.91 14.27
N LYS A 155 4.14 -5.07 15.57
CA LYS A 155 2.88 -5.50 16.16
C LYS A 155 2.60 -4.76 17.47
N CYS A 156 1.33 -4.47 17.73
CA CYS A 156 0.85 -3.78 18.91
C CYS A 156 -0.02 -4.71 19.78
N HIS A 157 -0.01 -4.51 21.08
CA HIS A 157 -0.83 -5.31 22.02
C HIS A 157 -2.35 -5.19 21.77
N VAL A 158 -2.81 -4.17 21.03
CA VAL A 158 -4.21 -3.97 20.65
C VAL A 158 -4.54 -4.47 19.24
N ASP A 159 -3.59 -5.08 18.54
CA ASP A 159 -3.82 -5.62 17.21
C ASP A 159 -4.80 -6.80 17.27
N ARG A 160 -5.64 -6.91 16.23
CA ARG A 160 -6.56 -8.03 16.11
C ARG A 160 -5.78 -9.30 15.75
N PRO A 161 -6.07 -10.44 16.40
CA PRO A 161 -5.49 -11.71 15.99
C PRO A 161 -5.79 -11.99 14.51
N LEU A 162 -4.80 -12.52 13.80
CA LEU A 162 -5.03 -13.07 12.46
C LEU A 162 -5.64 -14.47 12.58
N PRO A 163 -6.47 -14.90 11.62
CA PRO A 163 -6.86 -16.30 11.48
C PRO A 163 -5.61 -17.18 11.37
N GLU A 164 -5.64 -18.38 11.97
CA GLU A 164 -4.49 -19.32 11.96
C GLU A 164 -4.03 -19.66 10.52
N GLU A 165 -4.96 -19.67 9.57
CA GLU A 165 -4.71 -19.96 8.16
C GLU A 165 -3.92 -18.86 7.42
N GLU A 166 -3.90 -17.65 7.98
CA GLU A 166 -3.16 -16.49 7.43
C GLU A 166 -1.74 -16.35 8.01
N VAL A 167 -1.40 -17.15 9.01
CA VAL A 167 -0.07 -17.12 9.63
C VAL A 167 0.84 -18.08 8.86
N GLY A 168 1.54 -17.55 7.85
CA GLY A 168 2.61 -18.27 7.15
C GLY A 168 3.89 -18.43 7.98
N GLU A 169 4.94 -18.96 7.36
CA GLU A 169 6.27 -18.99 7.97
C GLU A 169 6.81 -17.56 8.09
N ILE A 170 6.93 -17.11 9.34
CA ILE A 170 7.43 -15.77 9.67
C ILE A 170 8.96 -15.87 9.84
N TRP A 171 9.70 -15.23 8.94
CA TRP A 171 11.15 -15.11 9.03
C TRP A 171 11.59 -13.76 9.63
N GLU A 172 10.67 -12.79 9.69
CA GLU A 172 10.91 -11.48 10.27
C GLU A 172 10.92 -11.54 11.81
N THR A 173 11.63 -10.62 12.42
CA THR A 173 11.74 -10.50 13.88
C THR A 173 10.56 -9.67 14.42
N PRO A 174 9.65 -10.23 15.22
CA PRO A 174 8.59 -9.45 15.83
C PRO A 174 9.13 -8.35 16.73
N ILE A 175 8.65 -7.11 16.55
CA ILE A 175 8.92 -5.97 17.43
C ILE A 175 7.61 -5.41 17.99
N GLN A 176 7.49 -5.32 19.30
CA GLN A 176 6.35 -4.68 19.94
C GLN A 176 6.47 -3.16 19.83
N VAL A 177 5.49 -2.52 19.17
CA VAL A 177 5.39 -1.05 19.06
C VAL A 177 4.50 -0.48 20.16
N GLY A 178 4.82 0.74 20.64
CA GLY A 178 4.12 1.37 21.74
C GLY A 178 4.30 0.62 23.06
N ALA A 179 5.40 -0.11 23.22
CA ALA A 179 5.68 -0.87 24.43
C ALA A 179 5.75 0.01 25.69
N ALA A 180 6.10 1.30 25.57
CA ALA A 180 6.07 2.25 26.68
C ALA A 180 4.65 2.61 27.17
N LEU A 181 3.60 2.22 26.45
CA LEU A 181 2.20 2.56 26.74
C LEU A 181 1.43 1.42 27.43
N THR A 182 2.08 0.29 27.72
CA THR A 182 1.44 -0.91 28.26
C THR A 182 2.41 -1.73 29.07
N ASP A 183 1.90 -2.50 30.05
CA ASP A 183 2.66 -3.49 30.80
C ASP A 183 2.66 -4.88 30.12
N GLN A 184 1.93 -5.03 29.01
CA GLN A 184 1.87 -6.28 28.26
C GLN A 184 3.12 -6.43 27.38
N CYS A 185 3.76 -7.60 27.47
CA CYS A 185 4.87 -7.97 26.59
C CYS A 185 4.39 -9.03 25.60
N ILE A 186 4.44 -8.71 24.29
CA ILE A 186 3.96 -9.59 23.21
C ILE A 186 5.05 -9.98 22.22
N ALA A 187 6.27 -9.46 22.38
CA ALA A 187 7.45 -9.79 21.59
C ALA A 187 8.72 -9.66 22.45
N GLU A 188 9.78 -10.36 22.07
CA GLU A 188 11.08 -10.26 22.74
C GLU A 188 11.75 -8.90 22.51
N VAL A 189 11.60 -8.37 21.29
CA VAL A 189 12.08 -7.03 20.95
C VAL A 189 10.96 -6.03 21.18
N CYS A 190 11.29 -4.95 21.89
CA CYS A 190 10.36 -3.87 22.21
C CYS A 190 10.95 -2.52 21.82
N ASP A 191 10.12 -1.66 21.23
CA ASP A 191 10.52 -0.33 20.75
C ASP A 191 10.77 0.71 21.87
N ASN A 192 10.66 0.31 23.15
CA ASN A 192 10.93 1.15 24.32
C ASN A 192 12.30 0.92 24.95
N THR A 193 13.23 0.30 24.22
CA THR A 193 14.62 0.06 24.68
C THR A 193 15.61 0.95 23.93
N GLY A 194 16.74 1.28 24.55
CA GLY A 194 17.75 2.14 23.92
C GLY A 194 17.23 3.56 23.62
N ASP A 195 17.61 4.10 22.47
CA ASP A 195 17.08 5.40 21.99
C ASP A 195 15.74 5.16 21.26
N HIS A 196 14.65 5.75 21.75
CA HIS A 196 13.29 5.43 21.29
C HIS A 196 12.31 6.59 21.41
N ILE A 197 11.15 6.43 20.73
CA ILE A 197 9.97 7.32 20.82
C ILE A 197 8.69 6.50 21.03
N SER A 198 8.78 5.39 21.75
CA SER A 198 7.68 4.40 21.93
C SER A 198 6.40 5.01 22.52
N GLU A 199 6.50 6.02 23.39
CA GLU A 199 5.39 6.75 23.98
C GLU A 199 4.56 7.54 22.96
N LYS A 200 5.10 7.79 21.75
CA LYS A 200 4.44 8.50 20.65
C LYS A 200 3.67 7.58 19.70
N ASN A 201 3.57 6.31 20.01
CA ASN A 201 2.98 5.32 19.10
C ASN A 201 1.55 5.64 18.65
N LYS A 202 0.77 6.36 19.45
CA LYS A 202 -0.61 6.74 19.10
C LYS A 202 -0.68 7.66 17.87
N GLU A 203 0.36 8.49 17.68
CA GLU A 203 0.51 9.42 16.57
C GLU A 203 1.40 8.85 15.45
N TYR A 204 2.48 8.17 15.82
CA TYR A 204 3.52 7.68 14.93
C TYR A 204 3.28 6.25 14.42
N CYS A 205 2.40 5.49 15.05
CA CYS A 205 2.11 4.10 14.69
C CYS A 205 3.39 3.24 14.61
N GLU A 206 3.57 2.48 13.53
CA GLU A 206 4.73 1.65 13.25
C GLU A 206 6.06 2.42 13.12
N LEU A 207 6.00 3.72 12.93
CA LEU A 207 7.20 4.57 12.85
C LEU A 207 7.98 4.61 14.16
N THR A 208 7.38 4.25 15.30
CA THR A 208 8.14 4.08 16.55
C THR A 208 9.12 2.92 16.46
N ALA A 209 8.76 1.84 15.73
CA ALA A 209 9.70 0.77 15.39
C ALA A 209 10.75 1.25 14.38
N LEU A 210 10.37 2.01 13.33
CA LEU A 210 11.33 2.53 12.36
C LEU A 210 12.38 3.43 13.04
N TYR A 211 11.94 4.29 13.97
CA TYR A 211 12.86 5.10 14.79
C TYR A 211 13.81 4.21 15.61
N TRP A 212 13.27 3.18 16.27
CA TRP A 212 14.05 2.26 17.06
C TRP A 212 15.08 1.50 16.22
N ILE A 213 14.71 1.02 15.03
CA ILE A 213 15.60 0.36 14.07
C ILE A 213 16.72 1.33 13.64
N TRP A 214 16.38 2.56 13.31
CA TRP A 214 17.36 3.59 12.98
C TRP A 214 18.43 3.76 14.06
N LYS A 215 18.01 3.85 15.33
CA LYS A 215 18.91 4.15 16.44
C LYS A 215 19.64 2.91 16.98
N ASN A 216 19.01 1.74 16.94
CA ASN A 216 19.48 0.58 17.63
C ASN A 216 19.84 -0.62 16.71
N GLY A 217 19.36 -0.64 15.47
CA GLY A 217 19.66 -1.66 14.47
C GLY A 217 21.14 -1.71 14.07
N ARG A 218 21.65 -2.89 13.72
CA ARG A 218 23.09 -3.12 13.43
C ARG A 218 23.34 -4.06 12.24
N ALA A 219 22.28 -4.54 11.55
CA ALA A 219 22.43 -5.37 10.38
C ALA A 219 22.86 -4.52 9.16
N ASP A 220 23.42 -5.17 8.14
CA ASP A 220 23.81 -4.52 6.88
C ASP A 220 22.58 -4.07 6.07
N TYR A 221 21.51 -4.87 6.16
CA TYR A 221 20.17 -4.52 5.70
C TYR A 221 19.20 -4.56 6.87
N GLU A 222 18.43 -3.50 6.97
CA GLU A 222 17.39 -3.36 7.98
C GLU A 222 16.04 -3.11 7.29
N GLY A 223 14.96 -3.62 7.87
CA GLY A 223 13.63 -3.41 7.30
C GLY A 223 12.53 -3.36 8.34
N LEU A 224 11.39 -2.86 7.89
CA LEU A 224 10.15 -2.82 8.65
C LEU A 224 9.01 -3.37 7.82
N CYS A 225 8.24 -4.27 8.39
CA CYS A 225 6.96 -4.75 7.87
C CYS A 225 5.89 -4.76 8.96
N HIS A 226 4.69 -5.22 8.64
CA HIS A 226 3.56 -5.25 9.56
C HIS A 226 3.12 -6.68 9.84
N TYR A 227 2.46 -6.91 10.96
CA TYR A 227 1.93 -8.22 11.33
C TYR A 227 0.89 -8.79 10.33
N ARG A 228 0.36 -7.97 9.41
CA ARG A 228 -0.57 -8.36 8.34
C ARG A 228 0.04 -8.32 6.95
N ARG A 229 1.24 -7.78 6.79
CA ARG A 229 1.90 -7.57 5.50
C ARG A 229 3.37 -7.90 5.65
N HIS A 230 3.82 -8.86 4.87
CA HIS A 230 5.15 -9.41 4.94
C HIS A 230 5.87 -9.24 3.61
N PHE A 231 7.20 -9.24 3.65
CA PHE A 231 8.01 -9.41 2.45
C PHE A 231 8.14 -10.91 2.15
N VAL A 232 7.61 -11.32 1.01
CA VAL A 232 7.68 -12.73 0.58
C VAL A 232 9.06 -12.97 -0.05
N LEU A 233 10.01 -13.37 0.79
CA LEU A 233 11.39 -13.69 0.41
C LEU A 233 11.76 -15.06 0.96
N ASP A 234 12.09 -16.00 0.07
CA ASP A 234 12.66 -17.27 0.49
C ASP A 234 14.13 -17.12 0.95
N GLU A 235 14.73 -18.19 1.46
CA GLU A 235 16.09 -18.17 1.98
C GLU A 235 17.13 -17.83 0.90
N GLU A 236 16.98 -18.37 -0.32
CA GLU A 236 17.85 -18.09 -1.46
C GLU A 236 17.79 -16.62 -1.88
N GLN A 237 16.57 -16.05 -1.91
CA GLN A 237 16.37 -14.64 -2.24
C GLN A 237 16.99 -13.71 -1.18
N ARG A 238 16.90 -14.07 0.10
CA ARG A 238 17.55 -13.32 1.20
C ARG A 238 19.07 -13.37 1.11
N GLU A 239 19.65 -14.55 0.77
CA GLU A 239 21.11 -14.67 0.52
C GLU A 239 21.55 -13.84 -0.71
N LYS A 240 20.80 -13.88 -1.80
CA LYS A 240 21.05 -13.08 -3.00
C LYS A 240 20.99 -11.59 -2.72
N LEU A 241 20.05 -11.14 -1.91
CA LEU A 241 19.94 -9.73 -1.51
C LEU A 241 21.23 -9.24 -0.84
N LEU A 242 21.79 -10.01 0.08
CA LEU A 242 23.05 -9.67 0.75
C LEU A 242 24.24 -9.55 -0.22
N SER A 243 24.18 -10.24 -1.35
CA SER A 243 25.23 -10.23 -2.40
C SER A 243 24.93 -9.25 -3.54
N SER A 244 23.75 -8.62 -3.55
CA SER A 244 23.30 -7.70 -4.58
C SER A 244 23.81 -6.27 -4.38
N ASP A 245 23.55 -5.43 -5.37
CA ASP A 245 23.76 -3.97 -5.29
C ASP A 245 22.41 -3.23 -5.07
N ILE A 246 21.37 -3.95 -4.61
CA ILE A 246 20.07 -3.35 -4.27
C ILE A 246 20.25 -2.48 -3.04
N ASP A 247 19.89 -1.22 -3.12
CA ASP A 247 19.96 -0.27 -2.01
C ASP A 247 18.71 -0.29 -1.16
N VAL A 248 17.53 -0.40 -1.82
CA VAL A 248 16.23 -0.37 -1.14
C VAL A 248 15.19 -1.25 -1.86
N ILE A 249 14.38 -1.93 -1.08
CA ILE A 249 13.18 -2.65 -1.52
C ILE A 249 11.97 -1.93 -0.94
N LEU A 250 11.06 -1.55 -1.82
CA LEU A 250 9.80 -0.89 -1.46
C LEU A 250 8.62 -1.78 -1.86
N THR A 251 7.47 -1.52 -1.28
CA THR A 251 6.21 -2.16 -1.68
C THR A 251 5.78 -1.72 -3.08
N ILE A 252 4.89 -2.48 -3.72
CA ILE A 252 4.20 -1.99 -4.91
C ILE A 252 3.45 -0.71 -4.53
N PRO A 253 3.66 0.42 -5.25
CA PRO A 253 3.10 1.70 -4.84
C PRO A 253 1.58 1.69 -4.85
N VAL A 254 1.01 2.42 -3.92
CA VAL A 254 -0.44 2.64 -3.84
C VAL A 254 -0.84 3.63 -4.92
N PHE A 255 -1.89 3.30 -5.66
CA PHE A 255 -2.47 4.16 -6.69
C PHE A 255 -3.62 4.98 -6.11
N ASN A 256 -3.70 6.26 -6.45
CA ASN A 256 -4.78 7.17 -6.09
C ASN A 256 -5.32 7.92 -7.32
N TYR A 257 -6.61 8.09 -7.38
CA TYR A 257 -7.26 8.90 -8.41
C TYR A 257 -8.09 10.02 -7.75
N PRO A 258 -8.01 11.27 -8.26
CA PRO A 258 -7.22 11.75 -9.40
C PRO A 258 -5.72 11.92 -9.09
N ASP A 259 -5.34 12.20 -7.85
CA ASP A 259 -3.97 12.41 -7.38
C ASP A 259 -3.84 12.12 -5.88
N VAL A 260 -2.59 12.01 -5.41
CA VAL A 260 -2.25 11.65 -4.02
C VAL A 260 -2.78 12.67 -3.01
N ARG A 261 -2.67 13.98 -3.30
CA ARG A 261 -3.16 15.03 -2.39
C ARG A 261 -4.67 15.00 -2.26
N THR A 262 -5.38 14.89 -3.38
CA THR A 262 -6.85 14.83 -3.37
C THR A 262 -7.35 13.62 -2.58
N ALA A 263 -6.72 12.46 -2.75
CA ALA A 263 -7.04 11.26 -1.99
C ALA A 263 -6.75 11.44 -0.50
N TYR A 264 -5.58 12.00 -0.14
CA TYR A 264 -5.26 12.31 1.26
C TYR A 264 -6.31 13.22 1.89
N CYS A 265 -6.60 14.36 1.26
CA CYS A 265 -7.55 15.35 1.79
C CYS A 265 -9.02 14.86 1.83
N ARG A 266 -9.35 13.80 1.11
CA ARG A 266 -10.67 13.14 1.19
C ARG A 266 -10.80 12.30 2.48
N ASP A 267 -9.71 11.62 2.88
CA ASP A 267 -9.73 10.62 3.93
C ASP A 267 -9.15 11.14 5.26
N HIS A 268 -8.38 12.25 5.21
CA HIS A 268 -7.66 12.85 6.33
C HIS A 268 -7.82 14.39 6.35
N GLU A 269 -7.29 15.02 7.39
CA GLU A 269 -7.34 16.47 7.53
C GLU A 269 -6.38 17.16 6.54
N ALA A 270 -6.92 17.98 5.63
CA ALA A 270 -6.14 18.71 4.63
C ALA A 270 -5.11 19.66 5.24
N ALA A 271 -5.35 20.16 6.46
CA ALA A 271 -4.41 21.04 7.17
C ALA A 271 -3.08 20.35 7.47
N ASP A 272 -3.09 19.04 7.75
CA ASP A 272 -1.87 18.28 8.02
C ASP A 272 -0.97 18.19 6.79
N TRP A 273 -1.58 18.04 5.62
CA TRP A 273 -0.87 18.07 4.34
C TRP A 273 -0.14 19.37 4.11
N GLU A 274 -0.80 20.49 4.36
CA GLU A 274 -0.19 21.83 4.19
C GLU A 274 0.99 22.04 5.17
N VAL A 275 0.86 21.55 6.40
CA VAL A 275 1.95 21.58 7.39
C VAL A 275 3.13 20.71 6.95
N MET A 276 2.88 19.54 6.37
CA MET A 276 3.94 18.69 5.80
C MET A 276 4.69 19.42 4.67
N LEU A 277 3.97 20.07 3.76
CA LEU A 277 4.61 20.87 2.70
C LEU A 277 5.39 22.07 3.25
N GLU A 278 4.88 22.74 4.30
CA GLU A 278 5.59 23.80 5.02
C GLU A 278 6.91 23.25 5.62
N ALA A 279 6.86 22.09 6.28
CA ALA A 279 8.03 21.46 6.85
C ALA A 279 9.11 21.14 5.80
N ILE A 280 8.70 20.63 4.62
CA ILE A 280 9.65 20.38 3.53
C ILE A 280 10.29 21.68 3.04
N ARG A 281 9.52 22.76 2.88
CA ARG A 281 10.05 24.05 2.43
C ARG A 281 11.05 24.66 3.42
N GLU A 282 10.79 24.49 4.73
CA GLU A 282 11.63 25.06 5.76
C GLU A 282 12.87 24.24 6.07
N LEU A 283 12.73 22.90 6.12
CA LEU A 283 13.79 22.00 6.58
C LEU A 283 14.56 21.34 5.45
N GLN A 284 13.93 21.11 4.29
CA GLN A 284 14.43 20.31 3.19
C GLN A 284 14.05 20.93 1.83
N PRO A 285 14.38 22.22 1.58
CA PRO A 285 13.91 22.94 0.40
C PRO A 285 14.34 22.33 -0.94
N GLU A 286 15.43 21.57 -0.95
CA GLU A 286 15.91 20.83 -2.13
C GLU A 286 14.94 19.73 -2.60
N TYR A 287 14.10 19.20 -1.68
CA TYR A 287 13.07 18.18 -2.01
C TYR A 287 11.72 18.79 -2.42
N TRP A 288 11.61 20.14 -2.48
CA TRP A 288 10.36 20.81 -2.82
C TRP A 288 9.77 20.32 -4.16
N ASN A 289 10.60 20.21 -5.19
CA ASN A 289 10.13 19.78 -6.51
C ASN A 289 9.60 18.33 -6.48
N ALA A 290 10.25 17.43 -5.73
CA ALA A 290 9.77 16.05 -5.56
C ALA A 290 8.43 16.01 -4.81
N ALA A 291 8.27 16.82 -3.75
CA ALA A 291 7.01 16.94 -3.03
C ALA A 291 5.87 17.50 -3.91
N ASP A 292 6.18 18.48 -4.77
CA ASP A 292 5.21 19.04 -5.71
C ASP A 292 4.82 18.04 -6.81
N GLU A 293 5.76 17.22 -7.30
CA GLU A 293 5.46 16.11 -8.21
C GLU A 293 4.61 15.03 -7.53
N LEU A 294 4.94 14.64 -6.29
CA LEU A 294 4.20 13.66 -5.53
C LEU A 294 2.73 14.06 -5.35
N GLN A 295 2.47 15.29 -4.90
CA GLN A 295 1.09 15.74 -4.62
C GLN A 295 0.18 15.73 -5.84
N ARG A 296 0.74 15.94 -7.05
CA ARG A 296 0.04 15.89 -8.35
C ARG A 296 0.11 14.52 -9.00
N GLY A 297 0.95 13.65 -8.47
CA GLY A 297 1.11 12.28 -8.92
C GLY A 297 -0.05 11.39 -8.46
N GLN A 298 -0.05 10.17 -8.97
CA GLN A 298 -1.07 9.17 -8.66
C GLN A 298 -0.54 8.02 -7.79
N PHE A 299 0.74 8.04 -7.46
CA PHE A 299 1.40 6.94 -6.75
C PHE A 299 2.21 7.44 -5.57
N TYR A 300 2.20 6.67 -4.50
CA TYR A 300 3.10 6.81 -3.35
C TYR A 300 3.42 5.43 -2.78
N TYR A 301 4.53 5.29 -2.04
CA TYR A 301 4.88 4.05 -1.37
C TYR A 301 4.25 4.01 0.02
N GLY A 302 3.18 3.21 0.13
CA GLY A 302 2.37 3.11 1.35
C GLY A 302 2.93 2.15 2.39
N TYR A 303 2.24 2.14 3.54
CA TYR A 303 2.45 1.22 4.65
C TYR A 303 3.72 1.45 5.48
N ASN A 304 4.55 2.45 5.18
CA ASN A 304 5.85 2.66 5.82
C ASN A 304 6.74 1.38 5.84
N MET A 305 6.61 0.53 4.82
CA MET A 305 7.32 -0.74 4.69
C MET A 305 8.49 -0.60 3.73
N LEU A 306 9.67 -1.01 4.19
CA LEU A 306 10.87 -1.05 3.36
C LEU A 306 11.87 -2.07 3.90
N ILE A 307 12.80 -2.50 3.03
CA ILE A 307 14.08 -3.11 3.42
C ILE A 307 15.15 -2.27 2.74
N ALA A 308 16.16 -1.81 3.47
CA ALA A 308 17.20 -0.97 2.91
C ALA A 308 18.58 -1.32 3.51
N ARG A 309 19.63 -0.98 2.78
CA ARG A 309 20.96 -0.93 3.37
C ARG A 309 20.93 0.01 4.56
N LYS A 310 21.68 -0.35 5.62
CA LYS A 310 21.67 0.41 6.87
C LYS A 310 22.00 1.89 6.66
N GLU A 311 22.96 2.19 5.83
CA GLU A 311 23.35 3.56 5.50
C GLU A 311 22.23 4.35 4.81
N ILE A 312 21.50 3.73 3.88
CA ILE A 312 20.37 4.35 3.18
C ILE A 312 19.19 4.56 4.14
N LEU A 313 18.93 3.58 5.01
CA LEU A 313 17.91 3.71 6.03
C LEU A 313 18.24 4.85 7.02
N ASP A 314 19.50 4.97 7.41
CA ASP A 314 19.96 6.03 8.31
C ASP A 314 19.76 7.42 7.70
N ASP A 315 20.14 7.59 6.43
CA ASP A 315 19.95 8.83 5.70
C ASP A 315 18.45 9.17 5.53
N TYR A 316 17.64 8.17 5.17
CA TYR A 316 16.19 8.34 5.07
C TYR A 316 15.56 8.75 6.41
N CYS A 317 15.90 8.08 7.49
CA CYS A 317 15.37 8.41 8.82
C CYS A 317 15.86 9.78 9.30
N ALA A 318 17.12 10.15 9.05
CA ALA A 318 17.67 11.46 9.38
C ALA A 318 16.97 12.60 8.63
N TRP A 319 16.47 12.31 7.43
CA TRP A 319 15.64 13.23 6.63
C TRP A 319 14.19 13.26 7.10
N LEU A 320 13.58 12.09 7.33
CA LEU A 320 12.15 11.93 7.62
C LEU A 320 11.76 12.49 9.00
N PHE A 321 12.44 12.05 10.07
CA PHE A 321 12.00 12.32 11.44
C PHE A 321 11.99 13.82 11.82
N PRO A 322 12.90 14.70 11.34
CA PRO A 322 12.76 16.14 11.55
C PRO A 322 11.49 16.73 10.94
N ILE A 323 11.07 16.26 9.75
CA ILE A 323 9.83 16.69 9.09
C ILE A 323 8.62 16.26 9.93
N LEU A 324 8.60 15.00 10.39
CA LEU A 324 7.51 14.48 11.23
C LEU A 324 7.42 15.21 12.58
N ALA A 325 8.55 15.51 13.20
CA ALA A 325 8.60 16.31 14.44
C ALA A 325 8.08 17.74 14.26
N TYR A 326 8.34 18.35 13.10
CA TYR A 326 7.76 19.65 12.74
C TYR A 326 6.23 19.54 12.63
N CYS A 327 5.74 18.52 11.93
CA CYS A 327 4.30 18.27 11.80
C CYS A 327 3.64 18.03 13.16
N GLU A 328 4.24 17.18 14.01
CA GLU A 328 3.76 16.93 15.38
C GLU A 328 3.60 18.22 16.18
N LYS A 329 4.62 19.07 16.13
CA LYS A 329 4.64 20.37 16.86
C LYS A 329 3.54 21.33 16.37
N LYS A 330 3.28 21.36 15.07
CA LYS A 330 2.33 22.30 14.45
C LYS A 330 0.89 21.81 14.51
N CYS A 331 0.64 20.53 14.21
CA CYS A 331 -0.71 19.94 14.17
C CYS A 331 -1.22 19.58 15.57
N GLY A 332 -0.33 19.16 16.48
CA GLY A 332 -0.70 18.76 17.84
C GLY A 332 -1.54 17.46 17.88
N LYS A 333 -2.06 17.14 19.06
CA LYS A 333 -2.89 15.95 19.26
C LYS A 333 -4.32 16.18 18.77
N LYS A 334 -4.90 15.14 18.15
CA LYS A 334 -6.27 15.16 17.66
C LYS A 334 -7.20 14.36 18.58
N SER A 335 -8.46 14.80 18.67
CA SER A 335 -9.48 14.15 19.50
C SER A 335 -10.01 12.84 18.86
N ASP A 336 -10.05 12.80 17.53
CA ASP A 336 -10.41 11.58 16.81
C ASP A 336 -9.24 10.60 16.80
N VAL A 337 -9.48 9.36 17.23
CA VAL A 337 -8.42 8.34 17.38
C VAL A 337 -7.81 7.95 16.04
N TYR A 338 -8.61 7.90 14.97
CA TYR A 338 -8.12 7.57 13.65
C TYR A 338 -7.30 8.73 13.07
N GLN A 339 -7.83 9.95 13.12
CA GLN A 339 -7.12 11.13 12.63
C GLN A 339 -5.87 11.47 13.45
N ASN A 340 -5.81 11.05 14.73
CA ASN A 340 -4.61 11.24 15.55
C ASN A 340 -3.38 10.45 15.06
N ARG A 341 -3.58 9.48 14.14
CA ARG A 341 -2.51 8.73 13.47
C ARG A 341 -1.87 9.48 12.28
N TYR A 342 -2.16 10.77 12.15
CA TYR A 342 -1.77 11.60 10.99
C TYR A 342 -0.27 11.58 10.68
N ILE A 343 0.60 11.42 11.68
CA ILE A 343 2.05 11.30 11.45
C ILE A 343 2.36 10.05 10.61
N GLY A 344 1.76 8.90 10.95
CA GLY A 344 1.88 7.69 10.16
C GLY A 344 1.38 7.89 8.72
N PHE A 345 0.24 8.55 8.55
CA PHE A 345 -0.33 8.83 7.22
C PHE A 345 0.51 9.80 6.40
N LEU A 346 1.12 10.82 7.01
CA LEU A 346 2.02 11.74 6.33
C LEU A 346 3.33 11.05 5.92
N ALA A 347 3.89 10.22 6.80
CA ALA A 347 5.12 9.50 6.53
C ALA A 347 5.03 8.59 5.30
N GLU A 348 3.90 7.90 5.10
CA GLU A 348 3.66 7.10 3.89
C GLU A 348 3.78 7.92 2.59
N ARG A 349 3.57 9.23 2.63
CA ARG A 349 3.67 10.13 1.46
C ARG A 349 5.06 10.75 1.33
N LEU A 350 5.95 10.41 2.25
CA LEU A 350 7.34 10.86 2.27
C LEU A 350 8.33 9.72 1.97
N GLY A 351 7.80 8.51 1.69
CA GLY A 351 8.56 7.30 1.35
C GLY A 351 9.02 7.22 -0.10
#